data_203028edc9ea0a366cffb4b9496105ac
#
_entry.id   203028edc9ea0a366cffb4b9496105ac
#
_cell.length_a   1.000
_cell.length_b   1.000
_cell.length_c   1.000
_cell.angle_alpha   90.00
_cell.angle_beta   90.00
_cell.angle_gamma   90.00
#
_symmetry.space_group_name_H-M   'P 1'
#
loop_
_entity.id
_entity.type
_entity.pdbx_description
1 polymer ?
#
loop_
_entity_poly.entity_id
_entity_poly.type
_entity_poly.pdbx_seq_one_letter_code
_entity_poly.pdbx_strand_id
1 'polypeptide(L)'
;MPITSDISASLFTGVELKSITDVAAPAAKLVNNGQTLNKVWAGYTLTYDGLDDPKKPTEGLYATFTQQYIGWDHNLLKSEAKARYYLPVLQDTGIRTSLRGTAGMINDFSGAGVQSVEAYQLGPTFVRGFENKGIGPRLATGEAVGAAWYVGGSAEIEFPIPVLPENYGISAALWADAGYVGGAGRDNGNGVDPNSTDNPLKASVGASVIWDSPFGPLRGDFGYALSKATADRTQVFQLTLQSLL
;
A
#
# COMPACT_ATOMS: atom_id res chain seq x y z
N MET A 1 -9.26 -0.04 21.99
CA MET A 1 -10.05 0.65 23.06
C MET A 1 -10.79 1.82 22.41
N PRO A 2 -12.11 1.94 22.55
CA PRO A 2 -12.81 3.15 22.11
C PRO A 2 -12.40 4.32 22.99
N ILE A 3 -12.13 5.47 22.36
CA ILE A 3 -11.88 6.75 23.02
C ILE A 3 -13.13 7.62 22.97
N THR A 4 -13.81 7.61 21.83
CA THR A 4 -15.14 8.20 21.58
C THR A 4 -15.97 7.23 20.76
N SER A 5 -17.19 7.63 20.31
CA SER A 5 -18.00 6.84 19.37
C SER A 5 -17.23 6.52 18.08
N ASP A 6 -16.45 7.48 17.60
CA ASP A 6 -15.83 7.44 16.26
C ASP A 6 -14.32 7.26 16.31
N ILE A 7 -13.70 7.37 17.51
CA ILE A 7 -12.24 7.24 17.68
C ILE A 7 -11.92 6.05 18.54
N SER A 8 -11.04 5.19 18.02
CA SER A 8 -10.49 4.07 18.76
C SER A 8 -8.96 4.05 18.69
N ALA A 9 -8.35 3.44 19.70
CA ALA A 9 -6.92 3.20 19.75
C ALA A 9 -6.64 1.73 20.02
N SER A 10 -5.66 1.17 19.33
CA SER A 10 -5.12 -0.15 19.58
C SER A 10 -3.63 -0.07 19.87
N LEU A 11 -3.15 -0.85 20.83
CA LEU A 11 -1.74 -1.03 21.14
C LEU A 11 -1.31 -2.41 20.69
N PHE A 12 -0.12 -2.51 20.13
CA PHE A 12 0.45 -3.79 19.72
C PHE A 12 1.94 -3.85 20.04
N THR A 13 2.40 -5.05 20.30
CA THR A 13 3.82 -5.35 20.52
C THR A 13 4.11 -6.74 20.03
N GLY A 14 5.36 -7.02 19.75
CA GLY A 14 5.78 -8.35 19.33
C GLY A 14 7.28 -8.48 19.27
N VAL A 15 7.70 -9.74 19.09
CA VAL A 15 9.10 -10.13 18.93
C VAL A 15 9.21 -11.09 17.75
N GLU A 16 10.23 -10.94 16.95
CA GLU A 16 10.55 -11.85 15.83
C GLU A 16 12.02 -12.22 15.91
N LEU A 17 12.29 -13.52 15.92
CA LEU A 17 13.62 -14.10 15.80
C LEU A 17 13.69 -14.77 14.43
N LYS A 18 14.40 -14.16 13.48
CA LYS A 18 14.41 -14.57 12.08
C LYS A 18 15.81 -14.96 11.65
N SER A 19 15.95 -16.18 11.16
CA SER A 19 17.17 -16.62 10.45
C SER A 19 16.88 -16.69 8.96
N ILE A 20 17.75 -16.09 8.15
CA ILE A 20 17.63 -16.04 6.70
C ILE A 20 18.56 -17.11 6.13
N THR A 21 17.97 -18.16 5.54
CA THR A 21 18.71 -19.27 4.92
C THR A 21 18.29 -19.45 3.46
N ASP A 22 19.09 -20.15 2.69
CA ASP A 22 18.80 -20.51 1.30
C ASP A 22 18.47 -19.31 0.39
N VAL A 23 19.23 -18.23 0.58
CA VAL A 23 19.03 -16.98 -0.17
C VAL A 23 19.44 -17.19 -1.62
N ALA A 24 18.50 -17.03 -2.56
CA ALA A 24 18.78 -17.04 -3.98
C ALA A 24 19.86 -16.00 -4.37
N ALA A 25 20.71 -16.31 -5.33
CA ALA A 25 21.87 -15.50 -5.69
C ALA A 25 21.57 -14.00 -5.90
N PRO A 26 20.46 -13.59 -6.56
CA PRO A 26 20.13 -12.17 -6.67
C PRO A 26 19.80 -11.53 -5.32
N ALA A 27 18.98 -12.17 -4.49
CA ALA A 27 18.58 -11.64 -3.18
C ALA A 27 19.72 -11.64 -2.14
N ALA A 28 20.78 -12.44 -2.36
CA ALA A 28 21.99 -12.45 -1.52
C ALA A 28 22.74 -11.10 -1.50
N LYS A 29 22.42 -10.22 -2.43
CA LYS A 29 22.91 -8.83 -2.44
C LYS A 29 22.23 -7.93 -1.42
N LEU A 30 21.01 -8.24 -1.02
CA LEU A 30 20.23 -7.47 -0.05
C LEU A 30 20.27 -8.05 1.35
N VAL A 31 20.42 -9.35 1.47
CA VAL A 31 20.47 -10.07 2.75
C VAL A 31 21.55 -11.14 2.69
N ASN A 32 22.30 -11.31 3.77
CA ASN A 32 23.34 -12.34 3.81
C ASN A 32 22.72 -13.71 4.16
N ASN A 33 23.19 -14.77 3.49
CA ASN A 33 22.82 -16.14 3.87
C ASN A 33 23.34 -16.44 5.28
N GLY A 34 22.50 -17.03 6.13
CA GLY A 34 22.81 -17.26 7.55
C GLY A 34 22.64 -16.02 8.44
N GLN A 35 22.22 -14.87 7.89
CA GLN A 35 21.98 -13.67 8.68
C GLN A 35 20.80 -13.90 9.64
N THR A 36 21.01 -13.57 10.92
CA THR A 36 19.94 -13.48 11.90
C THR A 36 19.50 -12.02 12.01
N LEU A 37 18.20 -11.80 11.93
CA LEU A 37 17.57 -10.50 12.12
C LEU A 37 16.53 -10.65 13.22
N ASN A 38 16.85 -10.13 14.37
CA ASN A 38 15.94 -10.14 15.52
C ASN A 38 15.33 -8.76 15.68
N LYS A 39 14.07 -8.71 15.98
CA LYS A 39 13.39 -7.46 16.27
C LYS A 39 12.39 -7.57 17.39
N VAL A 40 12.25 -6.51 18.13
CA VAL A 40 11.16 -6.25 19.06
C VAL A 40 10.48 -4.98 18.58
N TRP A 41 9.17 -4.97 18.62
CA TRP A 41 8.43 -3.76 18.27
C TRP A 41 7.31 -3.48 19.24
N ALA A 42 7.03 -2.20 19.38
CA ALA A 42 5.85 -1.70 20.06
C ALA A 42 5.28 -0.54 19.25
N GLY A 43 3.96 -0.43 19.25
CA GLY A 43 3.30 0.61 18.49
C GLY A 43 1.85 0.79 18.86
N TYR A 44 1.24 1.75 18.18
CA TYR A 44 -0.18 2.04 18.33
C TYR A 44 -0.80 2.36 16.97
N THR A 45 -2.10 2.14 16.88
CA THR A 45 -2.94 2.62 15.78
C THR A 45 -4.07 3.43 16.35
N LEU A 46 -4.23 4.66 15.85
CA LEU A 46 -5.42 5.47 16.03
C LEU A 46 -6.31 5.29 14.82
N THR A 47 -7.60 5.06 15.06
CA THR A 47 -8.60 4.91 14.00
C THR A 47 -9.71 5.91 14.24
N TYR A 48 -10.06 6.66 13.20
CA TYR A 48 -11.27 7.45 13.10
C TYR A 48 -12.21 6.76 12.12
N ASP A 49 -13.44 6.49 12.56
CA ASP A 49 -14.50 5.86 11.76
C ASP A 49 -15.77 6.70 11.86
N GLY A 50 -15.99 7.54 10.87
CA GLY A 50 -17.18 8.38 10.71
C GLY A 50 -17.95 8.00 9.44
N LEU A 51 -17.93 6.71 9.07
CA LEU A 51 -18.70 6.21 7.93
C LEU A 51 -20.18 6.06 8.28
N ASP A 52 -21.03 6.31 7.30
CA ASP A 52 -22.49 6.08 7.37
C ASP A 52 -22.84 4.58 7.45
N ASP A 53 -22.14 3.74 6.70
CA ASP A 53 -22.29 2.28 6.69
C ASP A 53 -20.91 1.59 6.66
N PRO A 54 -20.60 0.69 7.61
CA PRO A 54 -19.33 0.03 7.65
C PRO A 54 -19.10 -0.99 6.51
N LYS A 55 -20.15 -1.41 5.80
CA LYS A 55 -20.05 -2.40 4.71
C LYS A 55 -20.12 -1.76 3.32
N LYS A 56 -20.98 -0.78 3.15
CA LYS A 56 -21.21 -0.09 1.87
C LYS A 56 -21.25 1.42 2.07
N PRO A 57 -20.15 2.05 2.50
CA PRO A 57 -20.14 3.46 2.81
C PRO A 57 -20.42 4.29 1.56
N THR A 58 -21.30 5.30 1.73
CA THR A 58 -21.64 6.29 0.70
C THR A 58 -21.22 7.69 1.11
N GLU A 59 -20.98 7.90 2.41
CA GLU A 59 -20.60 9.18 3.01
C GLU A 59 -19.68 8.95 4.21
N GLY A 60 -18.81 9.93 4.47
CA GLY A 60 -18.00 9.96 5.67
C GLY A 60 -16.52 9.73 5.45
N LEU A 61 -15.77 9.74 6.54
CA LEU A 61 -14.32 9.60 6.57
C LEU A 61 -13.93 8.38 7.43
N TYR A 62 -13.08 7.55 6.88
CA TYR A 62 -12.33 6.55 7.63
C TYR A 62 -10.84 6.90 7.57
N ALA A 63 -10.16 6.97 8.71
CA ALA A 63 -8.75 7.29 8.74
C ALA A 63 -8.01 6.47 9.80
N THR A 64 -6.78 6.09 9.51
CA THR A 64 -5.88 5.40 10.44
C THR A 64 -4.53 6.09 10.48
N PHE A 65 -3.96 6.17 11.68
CA PHE A 65 -2.57 6.56 11.88
C PHE A 65 -1.90 5.49 12.75
N THR A 66 -0.87 4.86 12.19
CA THR A 66 -0.09 3.83 12.88
C THR A 66 1.34 4.32 13.07
N GLN A 67 1.84 4.17 14.30
CA GLN A 67 3.23 4.42 14.60
C GLN A 67 3.82 3.20 15.33
N GLN A 68 4.98 2.76 14.87
CA GLN A 68 5.67 1.57 15.36
C GLN A 68 7.16 1.85 15.53
N TYR A 69 7.68 1.61 16.71
CA TYR A 69 9.11 1.55 16.96
C TYR A 69 9.58 0.10 16.84
N ILE A 70 10.70 -0.10 16.12
CA ILE A 70 11.31 -1.41 15.89
C ILE A 70 12.76 -1.31 16.41
N GLY A 71 13.03 -2.09 17.46
CA GLY A 71 14.35 -2.16 18.12
C GLY A 71 15.02 -3.53 17.95
N TRP A 72 16.13 -3.73 18.68
CA TRP A 72 17.06 -4.86 18.69
C TRP A 72 18.12 -4.71 17.60
N ASP A 73 18.08 -5.53 16.51
CA ASP A 73 19.00 -5.38 15.37
C ASP A 73 18.63 -4.20 14.47
N HIS A 74 17.52 -3.52 14.79
CA HIS A 74 17.01 -2.33 14.13
C HIS A 74 16.91 -1.16 15.11
N ASN A 75 16.82 0.05 14.60
CA ASN A 75 16.46 1.23 15.38
C ASN A 75 15.64 2.18 14.51
N LEU A 76 14.39 1.78 14.29
CA LEU A 76 13.51 2.39 13.29
C LEU A 76 12.23 2.91 13.96
N LEU A 77 11.75 4.05 13.49
CA LEU A 77 10.39 4.51 13.74
C LEU A 77 9.63 4.54 12.43
N LYS A 78 8.62 3.70 12.32
CA LYS A 78 7.75 3.59 11.14
C LYS A 78 6.44 4.29 11.43
N SER A 79 6.05 5.24 10.59
CA SER A 79 4.81 6.01 10.69
C SER A 79 4.03 5.87 9.40
N GLU A 80 2.74 5.51 9.50
CA GLU A 80 1.84 5.34 8.37
C GLU A 80 0.52 6.04 8.64
N ALA A 81 0.02 6.78 7.64
CA ALA A 81 -1.30 7.39 7.65
C ALA A 81 -2.08 6.93 6.42
N LYS A 82 -3.34 6.55 6.62
CA LYS A 82 -4.26 6.19 5.55
C LYS A 82 -5.59 6.87 5.83
N ALA A 83 -6.23 7.36 4.78
CA ALA A 83 -7.56 7.95 4.88
C ALA A 83 -8.37 7.58 3.63
N ARG A 84 -9.66 7.36 3.81
CA ARG A 84 -10.63 7.22 2.71
C ARG A 84 -11.84 8.07 3.04
N TYR A 85 -12.18 8.96 2.13
CA TYR A 85 -13.33 9.83 2.23
C TYR A 85 -14.34 9.50 1.13
N TYR A 86 -15.58 9.24 1.53
CA TYR A 86 -16.69 9.01 0.62
C TYR A 86 -17.49 10.30 0.46
N LEU A 87 -17.73 10.69 -0.80
CA LEU A 87 -18.41 11.92 -1.14
C LEU A 87 -19.88 11.64 -1.48
N PRO A 88 -20.83 12.31 -0.81
CA PRO A 88 -22.27 12.13 -1.05
C PRO A 88 -22.75 12.87 -2.30
N VAL A 89 -22.08 12.64 -3.46
CA VAL A 89 -22.33 13.47 -4.65
C VAL A 89 -23.54 13.00 -5.45
N LEU A 90 -23.86 11.70 -5.42
CA LEU A 90 -24.90 11.08 -6.26
C LEU A 90 -25.66 9.99 -5.50
N GLN A 91 -26.05 10.24 -4.27
CA GLN A 91 -26.60 9.25 -3.35
C GLN A 91 -27.80 8.45 -3.88
N ASP A 92 -28.70 9.10 -4.63
CA ASP A 92 -29.92 8.45 -5.13
C ASP A 92 -29.70 7.60 -6.41
N THR A 93 -28.48 7.54 -6.93
CA THR A 93 -28.18 6.89 -8.21
C THR A 93 -27.45 5.56 -8.07
N GLY A 94 -27.12 5.14 -6.85
CA GLY A 94 -26.28 3.99 -6.59
C GLY A 94 -24.79 4.21 -6.94
N ILE A 95 -24.40 5.44 -7.31
CA ILE A 95 -23.03 5.83 -7.62
C ILE A 95 -22.31 6.19 -6.31
N ARG A 96 -21.13 5.62 -6.12
CA ARG A 96 -20.26 5.88 -4.97
C ARG A 96 -18.97 6.56 -5.43
N THR A 97 -18.63 7.67 -4.83
CA THR A 97 -17.40 8.39 -5.13
C THR A 97 -16.50 8.39 -3.89
N SER A 98 -15.23 8.05 -4.05
CA SER A 98 -14.28 8.03 -2.95
C SER A 98 -12.93 8.64 -3.31
N LEU A 99 -12.31 9.26 -2.31
CA LEU A 99 -10.93 9.70 -2.33
C LEU A 99 -10.14 8.91 -1.30
N ARG A 100 -8.99 8.40 -1.66
CA ARG A 100 -8.07 7.70 -0.77
C ARG A 100 -6.76 8.47 -0.70
N GLY A 101 -6.24 8.68 0.50
CA GLY A 101 -4.89 9.17 0.75
C GLY A 101 -4.06 8.15 1.53
N THR A 102 -2.78 8.04 1.27
CA THR A 102 -1.86 7.18 2.01
C THR A 102 -0.48 7.81 2.06
N ALA A 103 0.17 7.69 3.21
CA ALA A 103 1.54 8.15 3.40
C ALA A 103 2.26 7.23 4.38
N GLY A 104 3.56 7.04 4.17
CA GLY A 104 4.40 6.26 5.07
C GLY A 104 5.81 6.78 5.09
N MET A 105 6.45 6.74 6.26
CA MET A 105 7.83 7.15 6.46
C MET A 105 8.52 6.26 7.49
N ILE A 106 9.77 5.90 7.21
CA ILE A 106 10.64 5.16 8.12
C ILE A 106 11.83 6.05 8.47
N ASN A 107 11.96 6.39 9.75
CA ASN A 107 13.12 7.07 10.28
C ASN A 107 14.08 6.03 10.85
N ASP A 108 15.31 6.00 10.36
CA ASP A 108 16.39 5.19 10.91
C ASP A 108 17.23 6.05 11.86
N PHE A 109 17.33 5.62 13.12
CA PHE A 109 18.14 6.27 14.15
C PHE A 109 19.51 5.62 14.33
N SER A 110 19.76 4.50 13.65
CA SER A 110 21.06 3.81 13.70
C SER A 110 22.09 4.43 12.74
N GLY A 111 21.63 5.14 11.71
CA GLY A 111 22.45 5.63 10.61
C GLY A 111 22.93 4.52 9.65
N ALA A 112 22.52 3.27 9.86
CA ALA A 112 22.90 2.14 9.03
C ALA A 112 22.05 2.01 7.75
N GLY A 113 20.94 2.74 7.67
CA GLY A 113 19.95 2.66 6.63
C GLY A 113 18.91 1.58 6.87
N VAL A 114 17.71 1.79 6.31
CA VAL A 114 16.57 0.86 6.44
C VAL A 114 16.86 -0.42 5.67
N GLN A 115 16.86 -1.56 6.34
CA GLN A 115 17.02 -2.85 5.65
C GLN A 115 15.86 -3.11 4.68
N SER A 116 16.12 -3.74 3.53
CA SER A 116 15.12 -4.00 2.49
C SER A 116 13.90 -4.77 3.00
N VAL A 117 14.09 -5.61 4.03
CA VAL A 117 13.00 -6.38 4.67
C VAL A 117 12.06 -5.52 5.49
N GLU A 118 12.49 -4.32 5.91
CA GLU A 118 11.68 -3.34 6.65
C GLU A 118 11.25 -2.15 5.76
N ALA A 119 11.90 -1.95 4.61
CA ALA A 119 11.57 -0.90 3.66
C ALA A 119 10.19 -1.13 3.00
N TYR A 120 9.57 -0.06 2.55
CA TYR A 120 8.27 -0.15 1.86
C TYR A 120 8.42 -0.81 0.49
N GLN A 121 7.81 -1.97 0.34
CA GLN A 121 7.71 -2.73 -0.90
C GLN A 121 6.41 -2.35 -1.61
N LEU A 122 6.45 -1.31 -2.45
CA LEU A 122 5.28 -0.72 -3.06
C LEU A 122 4.85 -1.44 -4.35
N GLY A 123 3.56 -1.41 -4.59
CA GLY A 123 2.94 -2.06 -5.75
C GLY A 123 1.48 -1.62 -5.92
N PRO A 124 0.59 -2.51 -6.34
CA PRO A 124 -0.77 -2.15 -6.73
C PRO A 124 -1.67 -1.67 -5.59
N THR A 125 -1.34 -1.96 -4.34
CA THR A 125 -2.06 -1.39 -3.19
C THR A 125 -1.76 0.10 -2.98
N PHE A 126 -0.65 0.57 -3.54
CA PHE A 126 -0.27 1.98 -3.54
C PHE A 126 -0.76 2.69 -4.80
N VAL A 127 -0.33 2.23 -5.98
CA VAL A 127 -0.77 2.73 -7.30
C VAL A 127 -1.10 1.51 -8.16
N ARG A 128 -2.35 1.36 -8.59
CA ARG A 128 -2.80 0.25 -9.45
C ARG A 128 -2.12 0.32 -10.83
N GLY A 129 -2.06 -0.79 -11.55
CA GLY A 129 -1.35 -0.87 -12.84
C GLY A 129 0.14 -1.19 -12.72
N PHE A 130 0.64 -1.47 -11.51
CA PHE A 130 2.00 -1.92 -11.25
C PHE A 130 2.01 -3.33 -10.65
N GLU A 131 3.10 -4.06 -10.85
CA GLU A 131 3.30 -5.37 -10.24
C GLU A 131 3.48 -5.27 -8.72
N ASN A 132 3.32 -6.40 -8.03
CA ASN A 132 3.73 -6.49 -6.63
C ASN A 132 5.23 -6.19 -6.51
N LYS A 133 5.58 -5.29 -5.58
CA LYS A 133 6.95 -4.73 -5.47
C LYS A 133 7.44 -4.11 -6.79
N GLY A 134 6.50 -3.67 -7.64
CA GLY A 134 6.78 -3.11 -8.95
C GLY A 134 7.27 -1.66 -8.93
N ILE A 135 7.14 -0.97 -7.80
CA ILE A 135 7.41 0.46 -7.63
C ILE A 135 8.60 0.65 -6.67
N GLY A 136 9.51 1.54 -7.05
CA GLY A 136 10.55 2.08 -6.17
C GLY A 136 11.95 1.53 -6.38
N PRO A 137 12.89 1.88 -5.48
CA PRO A 137 14.31 1.59 -5.64
C PRO A 137 14.61 0.09 -5.81
N ARG A 138 15.49 -0.22 -6.76
CA ARG A 138 15.93 -1.57 -7.13
C ARG A 138 17.43 -1.62 -7.31
N LEU A 139 17.99 -2.82 -7.20
CA LEU A 139 19.32 -3.09 -7.72
C LEU A 139 19.28 -3.25 -9.25
N ALA A 140 20.42 -3.07 -9.93
CA ALA A 140 20.54 -3.30 -11.36
C ALA A 140 20.19 -4.76 -11.78
N THR A 141 20.25 -5.70 -10.84
CA THR A 141 19.83 -7.09 -11.01
C THR A 141 18.31 -7.30 -10.89
N GLY A 142 17.57 -6.23 -10.52
CA GLY A 142 16.11 -6.17 -10.51
C GLY A 142 15.43 -6.44 -9.17
N GLU A 143 16.19 -6.75 -8.10
CA GLU A 143 15.64 -6.95 -6.75
C GLU A 143 15.20 -5.62 -6.15
N ALA A 144 14.00 -5.63 -5.55
CA ALA A 144 13.46 -4.45 -4.90
C ALA A 144 14.20 -4.17 -3.58
N VAL A 145 14.86 -3.02 -3.51
CA VAL A 145 15.46 -2.49 -2.29
C VAL A 145 14.39 -1.95 -1.35
N GLY A 146 13.32 -1.42 -1.94
CA GLY A 146 12.21 -0.77 -1.24
C GLY A 146 12.47 0.71 -0.95
N ALA A 147 11.41 1.43 -0.62
CA ALA A 147 11.43 2.85 -0.35
C ALA A 147 11.47 3.16 1.15
N ALA A 148 12.03 4.30 1.53
CA ALA A 148 12.01 4.79 2.90
C ALA A 148 10.76 5.62 3.20
N TRP A 149 10.15 6.24 2.20
CA TRP A 149 8.91 6.99 2.34
C TRP A 149 8.08 6.97 1.06
N TYR A 150 6.79 7.21 1.22
CA TYR A 150 5.85 7.38 0.13
C TYR A 150 4.69 8.28 0.55
N VAL A 151 4.06 8.93 -0.42
CA VAL A 151 2.79 9.64 -0.27
C VAL A 151 1.99 9.50 -1.55
N GLY A 152 0.71 9.22 -1.45
CA GLY A 152 -0.12 9.07 -2.63
C GLY A 152 -1.61 9.16 -2.35
N GLY A 153 -2.38 9.16 -3.42
CA GLY A 153 -3.82 9.21 -3.37
C GLY A 153 -4.47 8.57 -4.59
N SER A 154 -5.75 8.35 -4.45
CA SER A 154 -6.62 7.77 -5.46
C SER A 154 -7.97 8.48 -5.45
N ALA A 155 -8.51 8.72 -6.64
CA ALA A 155 -9.91 9.10 -6.83
C ALA A 155 -10.61 7.98 -7.58
N GLU A 156 -11.80 7.59 -7.11
CA GLU A 156 -12.56 6.50 -7.69
C GLU A 156 -14.05 6.84 -7.72
N ILE A 157 -14.69 6.50 -8.82
CA ILE A 157 -16.15 6.52 -8.99
C ILE A 157 -16.62 5.11 -9.34
N GLU A 158 -17.46 4.54 -8.51
CA GLU A 158 -18.10 3.23 -8.69
C GLU A 158 -19.57 3.43 -9.05
N PHE A 159 -20.06 2.64 -10.00
CA PHE A 159 -21.44 2.75 -10.49
C PHE A 159 -22.00 1.38 -10.84
N PRO A 160 -23.32 1.17 -10.66
CA PRO A 160 -23.98 -0.06 -11.10
C PRO A 160 -23.92 -0.17 -12.63
N ILE A 161 -23.83 -1.39 -13.15
CA ILE A 161 -23.85 -1.63 -14.61
C ILE A 161 -25.31 -1.68 -15.06
N PRO A 162 -25.80 -0.71 -15.85
CA PRO A 162 -27.25 -0.55 -16.11
C PRO A 162 -27.93 -1.74 -16.81
N VAL A 163 -27.16 -2.55 -17.53
CA VAL A 163 -27.68 -3.72 -18.26
C VAL A 163 -27.72 -5.00 -17.41
N LEU A 164 -27.19 -4.96 -16.19
CA LEU A 164 -27.19 -6.10 -15.27
C LEU A 164 -28.21 -5.88 -14.15
N PRO A 165 -28.99 -6.92 -13.79
CA PRO A 165 -29.84 -6.87 -12.60
C PRO A 165 -29.02 -6.60 -11.34
N GLU A 166 -29.48 -5.75 -10.44
CA GLU A 166 -28.78 -5.37 -9.18
C GLU A 166 -28.51 -6.57 -8.26
N ASN A 167 -29.35 -7.59 -8.31
CA ASN A 167 -29.19 -8.81 -7.51
C ASN A 167 -27.96 -9.66 -7.89
N TYR A 168 -27.29 -9.36 -9.00
CA TYR A 168 -26.01 -10.01 -9.34
C TYR A 168 -24.84 -9.42 -8.55
N GLY A 169 -25.02 -8.25 -7.92
CA GLY A 169 -23.99 -7.60 -7.11
C GLY A 169 -22.75 -7.21 -7.92
N ILE A 170 -22.94 -6.87 -9.21
CA ILE A 170 -21.81 -6.48 -10.08
C ILE A 170 -21.88 -4.99 -10.34
N SER A 171 -20.77 -4.31 -10.08
CA SER A 171 -20.55 -2.89 -10.36
C SER A 171 -19.27 -2.68 -11.16
N ALA A 172 -19.16 -1.50 -11.76
CA ALA A 172 -17.95 -1.05 -12.43
C ALA A 172 -17.40 0.17 -11.72
N ALA A 173 -16.10 0.41 -11.85
CA ALA A 173 -15.46 1.62 -11.34
C ALA A 173 -14.47 2.21 -12.35
N LEU A 174 -14.34 3.52 -12.32
CA LEU A 174 -13.25 4.26 -12.97
C LEU A 174 -12.41 4.93 -11.89
N TRP A 175 -11.09 4.96 -12.09
CA TRP A 175 -10.19 5.47 -11.09
C TRP A 175 -8.92 6.09 -11.66
N ALA A 176 -8.32 6.94 -10.86
CA ALA A 176 -7.01 7.52 -11.10
C ALA A 176 -6.20 7.47 -9.81
N ASP A 177 -4.98 6.99 -9.91
CA ASP A 177 -4.04 6.88 -8.79
C ASP A 177 -2.79 7.70 -9.08
N ALA A 178 -2.26 8.35 -8.05
CA ALA A 178 -0.97 9.03 -8.14
C ALA A 178 -0.22 8.97 -6.81
N GLY A 179 1.11 8.96 -6.87
CA GLY A 179 1.93 8.99 -5.68
C GLY A 179 3.39 9.31 -5.95
N TYR A 180 4.06 9.75 -4.90
CA TYR A 180 5.49 9.99 -4.86
C TYR A 180 6.17 8.97 -3.96
N VAL A 181 7.35 8.53 -4.38
CA VAL A 181 8.17 7.53 -3.69
C VAL A 181 9.59 8.06 -3.59
N GLY A 182 10.20 7.91 -2.42
CA GLY A 182 11.57 8.37 -2.23
C GLY A 182 12.32 7.68 -1.11
N GLY A 183 13.61 7.98 -1.05
CA GLY A 183 14.56 7.28 -0.21
C GLY A 183 14.69 5.81 -0.63
N ALA A 184 15.87 5.26 -0.53
CA ALA A 184 16.11 3.85 -0.77
C ALA A 184 16.34 3.12 0.55
N GLY A 185 15.88 1.89 0.63
CA GLY A 185 16.36 0.96 1.62
C GLY A 185 17.86 0.71 1.44
N ARG A 186 18.45 -0.02 2.37
CA ARG A 186 19.88 -0.36 2.35
C ARG A 186 20.17 -1.32 1.18
N ASP A 187 21.12 -0.95 0.35
CA ASP A 187 21.55 -1.72 -0.84
C ASP A 187 22.78 -2.60 -0.58
N ASN A 188 23.31 -2.60 0.66
CA ASN A 188 24.52 -3.31 1.07
C ASN A 188 25.75 -3.01 0.19
N GLY A 189 25.83 -1.80 -0.39
CA GLY A 189 26.93 -1.38 -1.25
C GLY A 189 26.87 -1.92 -2.68
N ASN A 190 25.74 -2.52 -3.09
CA ASN A 190 25.56 -3.01 -4.46
C ASN A 190 25.10 -1.91 -5.44
N GLY A 191 24.74 -0.75 -4.94
CA GLY A 191 24.27 0.38 -5.71
C GLY A 191 22.80 0.25 -6.16
N VAL A 192 22.03 1.28 -5.91
CA VAL A 192 20.66 1.40 -6.45
C VAL A 192 20.75 1.73 -7.93
N ASP A 193 19.97 1.04 -8.76
CA ASP A 193 19.85 1.33 -10.18
C ASP A 193 19.27 2.75 -10.37
N PRO A 194 20.00 3.68 -11.01
CA PRO A 194 19.49 5.03 -11.28
C PRO A 194 18.17 5.04 -12.04
N ASN A 195 17.93 4.07 -12.92
CA ASN A 195 16.69 3.94 -13.69
C ASN A 195 15.47 3.55 -12.80
N SER A 196 15.70 3.13 -11.57
CA SER A 196 14.62 2.84 -10.62
C SER A 196 14.17 4.07 -9.82
N THR A 197 14.94 5.15 -9.88
CA THR A 197 14.72 6.39 -9.14
C THR A 197 14.66 7.63 -10.04
N ASP A 198 14.78 7.47 -11.36
CA ASP A 198 14.79 8.54 -12.35
C ASP A 198 13.46 9.32 -12.41
N ASN A 199 12.36 8.71 -11.98
CA ASN A 199 11.07 9.37 -11.85
C ASN A 199 10.38 8.97 -10.53
N PRO A 200 10.31 9.87 -9.53
CA PRO A 200 9.64 9.59 -8.26
C PRO A 200 8.11 9.59 -8.36
N LEU A 201 7.53 10.26 -9.37
CA LEU A 201 6.09 10.30 -9.60
C LEU A 201 5.62 9.02 -10.27
N LYS A 202 4.66 8.35 -9.64
CA LYS A 202 3.93 7.20 -10.17
C LYS A 202 2.49 7.62 -10.38
N ALA A 203 1.94 7.37 -11.55
CA ALA A 203 0.54 7.68 -11.84
C ALA A 203 -0.05 6.65 -12.77
N SER A 204 -1.32 6.35 -12.58
CA SER A 204 -2.08 5.43 -13.42
C SER A 204 -3.55 5.79 -13.46
N VAL A 205 -4.22 5.29 -14.47
CA VAL A 205 -5.69 5.35 -14.62
C VAL A 205 -6.19 3.97 -14.98
N GLY A 206 -7.45 3.71 -14.69
CA GLY A 206 -8.02 2.43 -15.06
C GLY A 206 -9.50 2.29 -14.79
N ALA A 207 -9.97 1.08 -15.04
CA ALA A 207 -11.33 0.65 -14.79
C ALA A 207 -11.33 -0.67 -14.02
N SER A 208 -12.39 -0.90 -13.28
CA SER A 208 -12.56 -2.13 -12.53
C SER A 208 -13.93 -2.72 -12.71
N VAL A 209 -14.00 -4.05 -12.56
CA VAL A 209 -15.24 -4.78 -12.33
C VAL A 209 -15.20 -5.32 -10.92
N ILE A 210 -16.25 -5.06 -10.17
CA ILE A 210 -16.39 -5.46 -8.77
C ILE A 210 -17.60 -6.39 -8.68
N TRP A 211 -17.43 -7.52 -8.01
CA TRP A 211 -18.50 -8.48 -7.78
C TRP A 211 -18.63 -8.79 -6.29
N ASP A 212 -19.75 -8.43 -5.69
CA ASP A 212 -20.13 -8.82 -4.33
C ASP A 212 -20.45 -10.33 -4.31
N SER A 213 -19.41 -11.17 -4.32
CA SER A 213 -19.59 -12.61 -4.34
C SER A 213 -19.97 -13.15 -2.96
N PRO A 214 -20.58 -14.37 -2.88
CA PRO A 214 -20.86 -15.03 -1.60
C PRO A 214 -19.62 -15.30 -0.74
N PHE A 215 -18.42 -15.27 -1.33
CA PHE A 215 -17.13 -15.49 -0.65
C PHE A 215 -16.42 -14.19 -0.29
N GLY A 216 -17.08 -13.04 -0.53
CA GLY A 216 -16.53 -11.69 -0.34
C GLY A 216 -16.36 -10.95 -1.67
N PRO A 217 -16.12 -9.63 -1.63
CA PRO A 217 -15.99 -8.84 -2.83
C PRO A 217 -14.74 -9.23 -3.64
N LEU A 218 -14.96 -9.58 -4.90
CA LEU A 218 -13.92 -9.82 -5.89
C LEU A 218 -13.78 -8.57 -6.76
N ARG A 219 -12.55 -8.17 -7.02
CA ARG A 219 -12.26 -7.00 -7.83
C ARG A 219 -11.22 -7.31 -8.89
N GLY A 220 -11.57 -7.07 -10.16
CA GLY A 220 -10.65 -7.09 -11.29
C GLY A 220 -10.33 -5.68 -11.73
N ASP A 221 -9.06 -5.27 -11.61
CA ASP A 221 -8.57 -3.96 -12.01
C ASP A 221 -7.83 -4.05 -13.36
N PHE A 222 -8.18 -3.17 -14.30
CA PHE A 222 -7.45 -2.94 -15.54
C PHE A 222 -6.82 -1.56 -15.46
N GLY A 223 -5.49 -1.51 -15.38
CA GLY A 223 -4.73 -0.28 -15.15
C GLY A 223 -3.70 0.00 -16.24
N TYR A 224 -3.52 1.29 -16.53
CA TYR A 224 -2.49 1.78 -17.41
C TYR A 224 -1.63 2.81 -16.68
N ALA A 225 -0.32 2.55 -16.60
CA ALA A 225 0.64 3.45 -15.97
C ALA A 225 0.93 4.66 -16.90
N LEU A 226 0.60 5.86 -16.42
CA LEU A 226 0.85 7.13 -17.10
C LEU A 226 2.24 7.68 -16.79
N SER A 227 2.70 7.47 -15.55
CA SER A 227 4.01 7.94 -15.09
C SER A 227 4.66 6.84 -14.25
N LYS A 228 5.93 6.55 -14.55
CA LYS A 228 6.72 5.51 -13.88
C LYS A 228 8.22 5.78 -14.06
N ALA A 229 9.05 5.20 -13.21
CA ALA A 229 10.49 5.11 -13.46
C ALA A 229 10.79 4.06 -14.54
N THR A 230 11.95 4.17 -15.17
CA THR A 230 12.33 3.28 -16.28
C THR A 230 12.38 1.81 -15.83
N ALA A 231 12.84 1.52 -14.62
CA ALA A 231 12.93 0.16 -14.08
C ALA A 231 11.68 -0.29 -13.32
N ASP A 232 10.63 0.51 -13.23
CA ASP A 232 9.36 0.08 -12.63
C ASP A 232 8.70 -1.02 -13.46
N ARG A 233 8.04 -1.94 -12.76
CA ARG A 233 7.34 -3.07 -13.37
C ARG A 233 5.84 -2.83 -13.36
N THR A 234 5.20 -2.93 -14.51
CA THR A 234 3.76 -2.67 -14.69
C THR A 234 3.00 -3.95 -14.97
N GLN A 235 1.76 -4.00 -14.49
CA GLN A 235 0.81 -5.09 -14.69
C GLN A 235 -0.54 -4.52 -15.09
N VAL A 236 -1.01 -4.84 -16.29
CA VAL A 236 -2.27 -4.28 -16.83
C VAL A 236 -3.50 -4.81 -16.10
N PHE A 237 -3.50 -6.08 -15.71
CA PHE A 237 -4.62 -6.72 -15.05
C PHE A 237 -4.24 -7.29 -13.69
N GLN A 238 -5.11 -7.06 -12.69
CA GLN A 238 -4.97 -7.63 -11.36
C GLN A 238 -6.33 -8.08 -10.83
N LEU A 239 -6.36 -9.28 -10.25
CA LEU A 239 -7.49 -9.78 -9.49
C LEU A 239 -7.19 -9.68 -8.00
N THR A 240 -8.10 -9.08 -7.24
CA THR A 240 -7.96 -8.88 -5.80
C THR A 240 -9.23 -9.35 -5.09
N LEU A 241 -9.05 -10.09 -3.98
CA LEU A 241 -10.09 -10.23 -2.98
C LEU A 241 -10.08 -8.92 -2.16
N GLN A 242 -11.13 -8.13 -2.29
CA GLN A 242 -11.23 -6.89 -1.55
C GLN A 242 -11.66 -7.19 -0.12
N SER A 243 -10.79 -6.94 0.84
CA SER A 243 -11.23 -6.80 2.22
C SER A 243 -11.90 -5.43 2.34
N LEU A 244 -12.96 -5.34 3.11
CA LEU A 244 -13.74 -4.08 3.29
C LEU A 244 -12.96 -3.00 4.04
N LEU A 245 -11.76 -3.33 4.56
CA LEU A 245 -10.87 -2.41 5.29
C LEU A 245 -9.43 -2.52 4.81
#